data_e4719f61d42551fa4441a6fdad88992c
#
_entry.id   e4719f61d42551fa4441a6fdad88992c
#
_cell.length_a   1.000
_cell.length_b   1.000
_cell.length_c   1.000
_cell.angle_alpha   90.00
_cell.angle_beta   90.00
_cell.angle_gamma   90.00
#
_symmetry.space_group_name_H-M   'P 1'
#
loop_
_entity.id
_entity.type
_entity.pdbx_description
1 polymer ?
#
loop_
_entity_poly.entity_id
_entity_poly.type
_entity_poly.pdbx_seq_one_letter_code
_entity_poly.pdbx_strand_id
1 'polypeptide(L)'
;MDKLTGRVRAAVEKYQLIEEGDRIAVGVSGGKDSLFLLCALAELSQYYPKHFSVVAVTADPCFGGVPGDYSQIQGLCDALGVPYIIRKTYLGPLIFEERKEENPCSLCARMRRGILHNICVEEGISKLALGHHFDDAVQTFFMNLFYGGKIGCFSPKTYLSRKKITVIRPLVFCEEREITGAARRLALPIVKSACPADGVTARKDTADLVKQLEKQFPHLRTKVLGAMQRVNLDGWGDTTS
;
A
#
# COMPACT_ATOMS: atom_id res chain seq x y z
N MET A 1 14.67 -16.84 6.06
CA MET A 1 13.79 -15.96 5.23
C MET A 1 12.37 -16.50 5.30
N ASP A 2 11.44 -15.76 5.82
CA ASP A 2 10.02 -16.18 5.84
C ASP A 2 9.51 -16.29 4.38
N LYS A 3 8.67 -17.27 4.11
CA LYS A 3 8.02 -17.48 2.79
C LYS A 3 7.39 -16.20 2.24
N LEU A 4 6.90 -15.34 3.13
CA LEU A 4 6.22 -14.09 2.75
C LEU A 4 7.20 -13.02 2.26
N THR A 5 8.39 -12.87 2.89
CA THR A 5 9.46 -11.99 2.40
C THR A 5 9.96 -12.45 1.02
N GLY A 6 9.95 -13.78 0.77
CA GLY A 6 10.23 -14.34 -0.56
C GLY A 6 9.24 -13.89 -1.63
N ARG A 7 7.93 -13.74 -1.31
CA ARG A 7 6.93 -13.19 -2.24
C ARG A 7 7.12 -11.70 -2.49
N VAL A 8 7.51 -10.93 -1.47
CA VAL A 8 7.88 -9.52 -1.63
C VAL A 8 9.04 -9.40 -2.60
N ARG A 9 10.11 -10.19 -2.38
CA ARG A 9 11.26 -10.23 -3.27
C ARG A 9 10.86 -10.62 -4.71
N ALA A 10 10.02 -11.63 -4.89
CA ALA A 10 9.54 -12.04 -6.22
C ALA A 10 8.79 -10.91 -6.96
N ALA A 11 7.99 -10.10 -6.25
CA ALA A 11 7.34 -8.93 -6.84
C ALA A 11 8.35 -7.83 -7.21
N VAL A 12 9.33 -7.59 -6.31
CA VAL A 12 10.43 -6.63 -6.55
C VAL A 12 11.23 -7.00 -7.80
N GLU A 13 11.58 -8.26 -7.96
CA GLU A 13 12.34 -8.76 -9.11
C GLU A 13 11.51 -8.73 -10.39
N LYS A 14 10.30 -9.31 -10.36
CA LYS A 14 9.42 -9.39 -11.54
C LYS A 14 9.13 -8.03 -12.14
N TYR A 15 8.79 -7.04 -11.31
CA TYR A 15 8.39 -5.71 -11.77
C TYR A 15 9.53 -4.67 -11.70
N GLN A 16 10.76 -5.12 -11.41
CA GLN A 16 11.93 -4.24 -11.30
C GLN A 16 11.61 -3.01 -10.44
N LEU A 17 11.09 -3.26 -9.22
CA LEU A 17 10.60 -2.20 -8.35
C LEU A 17 11.73 -1.41 -7.69
N ILE A 18 12.91 -2.04 -7.50
CA ILE A 18 14.05 -1.46 -6.78
C ILE A 18 15.26 -1.40 -7.69
N GLU A 19 15.93 -0.27 -7.71
CA GLU A 19 17.16 0.01 -8.45
C GLU A 19 18.30 0.32 -7.49
N GLU A 20 19.55 0.24 -7.97
CA GLU A 20 20.72 0.56 -7.18
C GLU A 20 20.67 2.02 -6.70
N GLY A 21 20.97 2.24 -5.42
CA GLY A 21 20.99 3.57 -4.81
C GLY A 21 19.61 4.18 -4.49
N ASP A 22 18.52 3.42 -4.63
CA ASP A 22 17.18 3.93 -4.33
C ASP A 22 17.04 4.35 -2.86
N ARG A 23 16.37 5.47 -2.66
CA ARG A 23 15.81 5.88 -1.37
C ARG A 23 14.29 5.73 -1.43
N ILE A 24 13.73 4.80 -0.64
CA ILE A 24 12.33 4.37 -0.73
C ILE A 24 11.54 4.84 0.48
N ALA A 25 10.54 5.69 0.28
CA ALA A 25 9.56 6.00 1.31
C ALA A 25 8.53 4.86 1.41
N VAL A 26 8.26 4.37 2.61
CA VAL A 26 7.13 3.49 2.89
C VAL A 26 5.99 4.33 3.48
N GLY A 27 4.85 4.38 2.78
CA GLY A 27 3.66 5.06 3.29
C GLY A 27 3.03 4.27 4.43
N VAL A 28 3.29 4.67 5.67
CA VAL A 28 2.81 4.01 6.89
C VAL A 28 1.48 4.64 7.32
N SER A 29 0.41 3.85 7.27
CA SER A 29 -0.94 4.27 7.69
C SER A 29 -1.29 3.86 9.13
N GLY A 30 -0.42 3.08 9.78
CA GLY A 30 -0.70 2.42 11.05
C GLY A 30 -1.43 1.07 10.92
N GLY A 31 -1.90 0.71 9.72
CA GLY A 31 -2.51 -0.58 9.45
C GLY A 31 -1.48 -1.69 9.22
N LYS A 32 -1.91 -2.94 9.44
CA LYS A 32 -1.08 -4.17 9.35
C LYS A 32 -0.25 -4.26 8.05
N ASP A 33 -0.85 -3.88 6.91
CA ASP A 33 -0.22 -4.06 5.60
C ASP A 33 0.95 -3.09 5.40
N SER A 34 0.78 -1.83 5.81
CA SER A 34 1.83 -0.82 5.73
C SER A 34 2.98 -1.09 6.71
N LEU A 35 2.67 -1.59 7.90
CA LEU A 35 3.69 -1.95 8.90
C LEU A 35 4.45 -3.21 8.46
N PHE A 36 3.75 -4.22 7.92
CA PHE A 36 4.41 -5.39 7.35
C PHE A 36 5.31 -5.01 6.16
N LEU A 37 4.85 -4.13 5.27
CA LEU A 37 5.66 -3.63 4.15
C LEU A 37 6.95 -2.96 4.65
N LEU A 38 6.84 -2.14 5.71
CA LEU A 38 8.00 -1.47 6.32
C LEU A 38 9.02 -2.50 6.81
N CYS A 39 8.59 -3.50 7.60
CA CYS A 39 9.47 -4.56 8.08
C CYS A 39 10.10 -5.35 6.94
N ALA A 40 9.29 -5.73 5.94
CA ALA A 40 9.77 -6.54 4.81
C ALA A 40 10.81 -5.79 3.95
N LEU A 41 10.64 -4.49 3.71
CA LEU A 41 11.62 -3.70 2.97
C LEU A 41 12.86 -3.38 3.80
N ALA A 42 12.72 -3.13 5.11
CA ALA A 42 13.85 -2.97 6.02
C ALA A 42 14.69 -4.25 6.11
N GLU A 43 14.06 -5.43 6.20
CA GLU A 43 14.75 -6.73 6.15
C GLU A 43 15.41 -6.93 4.79
N LEU A 44 14.68 -6.70 3.69
CA LEU A 44 15.19 -6.90 2.33
C LEU A 44 16.42 -6.04 2.05
N SER A 45 16.47 -4.79 2.54
CA SER A 45 17.60 -3.87 2.33
C SER A 45 18.93 -4.39 2.88
N GLN A 46 18.90 -5.37 3.82
CA GLN A 46 20.10 -5.91 4.43
C GLN A 46 20.84 -6.94 3.54
N TYR A 47 20.14 -7.57 2.60
CA TYR A 47 20.71 -8.68 1.81
C TYR A 47 20.32 -8.66 0.32
N TYR A 48 19.51 -7.67 -0.12
CA TYR A 48 19.17 -7.57 -1.53
C TYR A 48 20.39 -7.16 -2.36
N PRO A 49 20.58 -7.74 -3.57
CA PRO A 49 21.78 -7.48 -4.38
C PRO A 49 21.99 -6.01 -4.77
N LYS A 50 20.90 -5.24 -4.84
CA LYS A 50 20.94 -3.79 -5.08
C LYS A 50 20.84 -3.05 -3.76
N HIS A 51 21.74 -2.12 -3.48
CA HIS A 51 21.70 -1.30 -2.28
C HIS A 51 20.58 -0.28 -2.36
N PHE A 52 19.78 -0.19 -1.33
CA PHE A 52 18.75 0.83 -1.18
C PHE A 52 18.50 1.15 0.30
N SER A 53 17.95 2.32 0.56
CA SER A 53 17.56 2.75 1.90
C SER A 53 16.05 2.92 2.03
N VAL A 54 15.55 2.77 3.26
CA VAL A 54 14.13 2.84 3.58
C VAL A 54 13.87 4.00 4.53
N VAL A 55 12.79 4.73 4.31
CA VAL A 55 12.30 5.81 5.18
C VAL A 55 10.81 5.57 5.42
N ALA A 56 10.37 5.53 6.67
CA ALA A 56 8.94 5.46 6.99
C ALA A 56 8.31 6.86 6.90
N VAL A 57 7.12 6.96 6.33
CA VAL A 57 6.42 8.25 6.15
C VAL A 57 4.94 8.11 6.51
N THR A 58 4.45 8.96 7.42
CA THR A 58 3.04 9.06 7.76
C THR A 58 2.50 10.44 7.42
N ALA A 59 1.41 10.50 6.63
CA ALA A 59 0.57 11.68 6.51
C ALA A 59 -0.57 11.54 7.53
N ASP A 60 -0.44 12.23 8.67
CA ASP A 60 -1.42 12.22 9.75
C ASP A 60 -2.61 13.11 9.36
N PRO A 61 -3.82 12.57 9.22
CA PRO A 61 -4.99 13.36 8.86
C PRO A 61 -5.50 14.27 9.98
N CYS A 62 -5.05 14.12 11.22
CA CYS A 62 -5.51 14.85 12.41
C CYS A 62 -7.05 14.88 12.50
N PHE A 63 -7.69 13.71 12.55
CA PHE A 63 -9.15 13.60 12.69
C PHE A 63 -9.62 14.31 13.96
N GLY A 64 -10.71 15.11 13.84
CA GLY A 64 -11.19 15.95 14.94
C GLY A 64 -10.18 17.01 15.38
N GLY A 65 -9.24 17.41 14.51
CA GLY A 65 -8.19 18.39 14.82
C GLY A 65 -7.07 17.87 15.73
N VAL A 66 -7.10 16.60 16.13
CA VAL A 66 -6.15 16.01 17.08
C VAL A 66 -5.13 15.15 16.32
N PRO A 67 -3.81 15.36 16.53
CA PRO A 67 -2.78 14.48 15.99
C PRO A 67 -2.94 13.05 16.51
N GLY A 68 -2.68 12.07 15.64
CA GLY A 68 -2.64 10.66 16.03
C GLY A 68 -1.42 10.34 16.89
N ASP A 69 -1.53 9.30 17.72
CA ASP A 69 -0.39 8.76 18.47
C ASP A 69 0.31 7.69 17.62
N TYR A 70 1.54 7.99 17.22
CA TYR A 70 2.41 7.09 16.44
C TYR A 70 3.65 6.65 17.23
N SER A 71 3.67 6.82 18.56
CA SER A 71 4.81 6.51 19.42
C SER A 71 5.28 5.06 19.29
N GLN A 72 4.35 4.11 19.23
CA GLN A 72 4.67 2.69 19.05
C GLN A 72 5.26 2.39 17.66
N ILE A 73 4.82 3.11 16.63
CA ILE A 73 5.39 3.00 15.27
C ILE A 73 6.78 3.61 15.24
N GLN A 74 7.01 4.73 15.95
CA GLN A 74 8.35 5.29 16.13
C GLN A 74 9.28 4.25 16.74
N GLY A 75 8.87 3.59 17.83
CA GLY A 75 9.67 2.52 18.45
C GLY A 75 9.98 1.36 17.51
N LEU A 76 9.05 0.97 16.64
CA LEU A 76 9.30 -0.03 15.59
C LEU A 76 10.35 0.48 14.58
N CYS A 77 10.23 1.73 14.13
CA CYS A 77 11.19 2.33 13.19
C CYS A 77 12.59 2.41 13.80
N ASP A 78 12.70 2.81 15.07
CA ASP A 78 13.96 2.86 15.81
C ASP A 78 14.60 1.47 15.91
N ALA A 79 13.82 0.45 16.23
CA ALA A 79 14.29 -0.95 16.28
C ALA A 79 14.74 -1.49 14.93
N LEU A 80 14.16 -1.00 13.83
CA LEU A 80 14.55 -1.35 12.46
C LEU A 80 15.70 -0.50 11.91
N GLY A 81 16.12 0.55 12.62
CA GLY A 81 17.10 1.51 12.12
C GLY A 81 16.58 2.35 10.94
N VAL A 82 15.25 2.55 10.83
CA VAL A 82 14.60 3.25 9.74
C VAL A 82 14.18 4.66 10.18
N PRO A 83 14.61 5.72 9.49
CA PRO A 83 14.12 7.08 9.76
C PRO A 83 12.60 7.17 9.60
N TYR A 84 11.93 7.94 10.48
CA TYR A 84 10.47 8.10 10.43
C TYR A 84 10.09 9.58 10.33
N ILE A 85 9.29 9.90 9.30
CA ILE A 85 8.78 11.25 9.03
C ILE A 85 7.26 11.25 9.25
N ILE A 86 6.78 12.08 10.17
CA ILE A 86 5.35 12.29 10.41
C ILE A 86 4.99 13.71 9.95
N ARG A 87 4.09 13.81 8.96
CA ARG A 87 3.56 15.08 8.50
C ARG A 87 2.13 15.24 8.99
N LYS A 88 1.91 16.12 9.96
CA LYS A 88 0.57 16.54 10.38
C LYS A 88 -0.12 17.29 9.24
N THR A 89 -1.40 17.00 9.02
CA THR A 89 -2.19 17.62 7.96
C THR A 89 -3.55 18.07 8.47
N TYR A 90 -4.21 18.94 7.74
CA TYR A 90 -5.57 19.42 8.04
C TYR A 90 -6.64 18.60 7.28
N LEU A 91 -6.35 17.33 6.94
CA LEU A 91 -7.25 16.52 6.11
C LEU A 91 -8.54 16.11 6.83
N GLY A 92 -8.44 15.72 8.10
CA GLY A 92 -9.60 15.29 8.88
C GLY A 92 -10.65 16.41 8.96
N PRO A 93 -10.32 17.57 9.55
CA PRO A 93 -11.22 18.70 9.61
C PRO A 93 -11.75 19.13 8.23
N LEU A 94 -10.87 19.24 7.23
CA LEU A 94 -11.29 19.66 5.88
C LEU A 94 -12.36 18.76 5.25
N ILE A 95 -12.21 17.43 5.40
CA ILE A 95 -13.09 16.46 4.72
C ILE A 95 -14.40 16.28 5.50
N PHE A 96 -14.31 16.14 6.83
CA PHE A 96 -15.46 15.76 7.65
C PHE A 96 -16.23 16.93 8.24
N GLU A 97 -15.57 18.04 8.50
CA GLU A 97 -16.19 19.20 9.18
C GLU A 97 -16.53 20.32 8.20
N GLU A 98 -15.59 20.73 7.32
CA GLU A 98 -15.79 21.83 6.40
C GLU A 98 -16.53 21.40 5.13
N ARG A 99 -16.03 20.36 4.41
CA ARG A 99 -16.63 19.94 3.13
C ARG A 99 -17.83 19.02 3.29
N LYS A 100 -17.91 18.24 4.38
CA LYS A 100 -18.97 17.25 4.63
C LYS A 100 -19.21 16.35 3.41
N GLU A 101 -18.12 15.81 2.87
CA GLU A 101 -18.12 15.04 1.61
C GLU A 101 -19.01 13.79 1.72
N GLU A 102 -19.86 13.56 0.71
CA GLU A 102 -20.68 12.35 0.63
C GLU A 102 -19.84 11.06 0.49
N ASN A 103 -18.72 11.16 -0.24
CA ASN A 103 -17.75 10.05 -0.44
C ASN A 103 -16.38 10.39 0.16
N PRO A 104 -16.27 10.55 1.49
CA PRO A 104 -15.07 11.06 2.15
C PRO A 104 -13.85 10.16 1.92
N CYS A 105 -14.03 8.84 1.82
CA CYS A 105 -12.93 7.88 1.66
C CYS A 105 -12.15 8.08 0.36
N SER A 106 -12.84 8.33 -0.75
CA SER A 106 -12.20 8.54 -2.06
C SER A 106 -11.36 9.82 -2.07
N LEU A 107 -11.91 10.91 -1.56
CA LEU A 107 -11.21 12.20 -1.45
C LEU A 107 -10.02 12.10 -0.50
N CYS A 108 -10.23 11.53 0.69
CA CYS A 108 -9.19 11.31 1.69
C CYS A 108 -8.00 10.52 1.12
N ALA A 109 -8.28 9.38 0.47
CA ALA A 109 -7.24 8.56 -0.14
C ALA A 109 -6.46 9.29 -1.23
N ARG A 110 -7.13 10.11 -2.06
CA ARG A 110 -6.50 10.93 -3.10
C ARG A 110 -5.60 12.01 -2.48
N MET A 111 -6.10 12.74 -1.48
CA MET A 111 -5.36 13.82 -0.84
C MET A 111 -4.17 13.29 -0.04
N ARG A 112 -4.34 12.20 0.74
CA ARG A 112 -3.24 11.55 1.47
C ARG A 112 -2.13 11.10 0.52
N ARG A 113 -2.47 10.50 -0.63
CA ARG A 113 -1.47 10.17 -1.66
C ARG A 113 -0.75 11.39 -2.16
N GLY A 114 -1.46 12.48 -2.44
CA GLY A 114 -0.86 13.75 -2.87
C GLY A 114 0.15 14.30 -1.85
N ILE A 115 -0.16 14.19 -0.55
CA ILE A 115 0.72 14.61 0.54
C ILE A 115 1.97 13.71 0.60
N LEU A 116 1.80 12.38 0.53
CA LEU A 116 2.94 11.46 0.50
C LEU A 116 3.86 11.74 -0.69
N HIS A 117 3.28 12.04 -1.86
CA HIS A 117 4.07 12.44 -3.03
C HIS A 117 4.85 13.74 -2.79
N ASN A 118 4.25 14.74 -2.12
CA ASN A 118 4.92 16.00 -1.81
C ASN A 118 6.08 15.76 -0.83
N ILE A 119 5.86 14.97 0.23
CA ILE A 119 6.92 14.60 1.17
C ILE A 119 8.09 13.93 0.43
N CYS A 120 7.81 13.00 -0.48
CA CYS A 120 8.87 12.36 -1.28
C CYS A 120 9.68 13.39 -2.08
N VAL A 121 9.02 14.36 -2.72
CA VAL A 121 9.71 15.43 -3.48
C VAL A 121 10.55 16.30 -2.56
N GLU A 122 9.98 16.75 -1.42
CA GLU A 122 10.65 17.61 -0.43
C GLU A 122 11.90 16.94 0.16
N GLU A 123 11.83 15.63 0.41
CA GLU A 123 12.90 14.83 1.01
C GLU A 123 13.88 14.22 -0.02
N GLY A 124 13.72 14.52 -1.31
CA GLY A 124 14.56 13.96 -2.37
C GLY A 124 14.42 12.44 -2.52
N ILE A 125 13.24 11.89 -2.24
CA ILE A 125 12.94 10.46 -2.32
C ILE A 125 12.33 10.15 -3.68
N SER A 126 12.94 9.24 -4.43
CA SER A 126 12.51 8.90 -5.80
C SER A 126 11.40 7.85 -5.86
N LYS A 127 11.22 7.05 -4.80
CA LYS A 127 10.25 5.95 -4.79
C LYS A 127 9.35 5.98 -3.54
N LEU A 128 8.04 5.72 -3.75
CA LEU A 128 7.03 5.56 -2.70
C LEU A 128 6.47 4.15 -2.73
N ALA A 129 6.69 3.36 -1.69
CA ALA A 129 6.12 2.03 -1.52
C ALA A 129 4.79 2.11 -0.76
N LEU A 130 3.75 1.46 -1.31
CA LEU A 130 2.42 1.39 -0.72
C LEU A 130 2.02 -0.06 -0.43
N GLY A 131 1.33 -0.29 0.68
CA GLY A 131 0.95 -1.59 1.19
C GLY A 131 -0.22 -2.29 0.47
N HIS A 132 -0.46 -1.98 -0.82
CA HIS A 132 -1.47 -2.70 -1.60
C HIS A 132 -0.98 -4.13 -1.87
N HIS A 133 -1.85 -5.10 -1.57
CA HIS A 133 -1.54 -6.52 -1.63
C HIS A 133 -2.37 -7.26 -2.72
N PHE A 134 -2.19 -8.58 -2.81
CA PHE A 134 -2.86 -9.44 -3.81
C PHE A 134 -4.39 -9.27 -3.83
N ASP A 135 -5.03 -9.30 -2.65
CA ASP A 135 -6.49 -9.19 -2.56
C ASP A 135 -6.98 -7.81 -2.98
N ASP A 136 -6.21 -6.74 -2.70
CA ASP A 136 -6.51 -5.38 -3.18
C ASP A 136 -6.54 -5.31 -4.71
N ALA A 137 -5.62 -6.01 -5.38
CA ALA A 137 -5.56 -6.03 -6.84
C ALA A 137 -6.82 -6.69 -7.42
N VAL A 138 -7.19 -7.85 -6.90
CA VAL A 138 -8.40 -8.57 -7.32
C VAL A 138 -9.66 -7.75 -7.05
N GLN A 139 -9.78 -7.19 -5.84
CA GLN A 139 -10.92 -6.32 -5.48
C GLN A 139 -10.98 -5.09 -6.40
N THR A 140 -9.86 -4.45 -6.69
CA THR A 140 -9.82 -3.26 -7.55
C THR A 140 -10.23 -3.61 -8.98
N PHE A 141 -9.81 -4.76 -9.50
CA PHE A 141 -10.25 -5.25 -10.81
C PHE A 141 -11.79 -5.41 -10.86
N PHE A 142 -12.37 -6.09 -9.88
CA PHE A 142 -13.83 -6.27 -9.82
C PHE A 142 -14.58 -4.96 -9.55
N MET A 143 -14.06 -4.07 -8.70
CA MET A 143 -14.65 -2.75 -8.49
C MET A 143 -14.68 -1.93 -9.79
N ASN A 144 -13.61 -1.93 -10.54
CA ASN A 144 -13.57 -1.24 -11.84
C ASN A 144 -14.55 -1.86 -12.84
N LEU A 145 -14.68 -3.18 -12.84
CA LEU A 145 -15.61 -3.88 -13.72
C LEU A 145 -17.08 -3.58 -13.37
N PHE A 146 -17.46 -3.72 -12.10
CA PHE A 146 -18.86 -3.64 -11.68
C PHE A 146 -19.36 -2.21 -11.51
N TYR A 147 -18.56 -1.33 -10.91
CA TYR A 147 -18.95 0.05 -10.64
C TYR A 147 -18.43 1.04 -11.68
N GLY A 148 -17.31 0.74 -12.31
CA GLY A 148 -16.69 1.62 -13.30
C GLY A 148 -16.95 1.25 -14.75
N GLY A 149 -17.54 0.08 -15.03
CA GLY A 149 -17.78 -0.41 -16.39
C GLY A 149 -16.50 -0.52 -17.23
N LYS A 150 -15.35 -0.74 -16.59
CA LYS A 150 -14.06 -0.79 -17.27
C LYS A 150 -13.18 -1.94 -16.77
N ILE A 151 -12.39 -2.49 -17.66
CA ILE A 151 -11.31 -3.44 -17.32
C ILE A 151 -10.09 -2.63 -16.93
N GLY A 152 -9.60 -2.79 -15.71
CA GLY A 152 -8.43 -2.06 -15.21
C GLY A 152 -8.10 -2.36 -13.76
N CYS A 153 -6.85 -2.09 -13.37
CA CYS A 153 -6.36 -2.23 -12.01
C CYS A 153 -5.30 -1.14 -11.73
N PHE A 154 -4.84 -1.02 -10.51
CA PHE A 154 -3.61 -0.25 -10.25
C PHE A 154 -2.40 -1.03 -10.77
N SER A 155 -1.37 -0.33 -11.22
CA SER A 155 -0.11 -0.94 -11.66
C SER A 155 0.78 -1.33 -10.47
N PRO A 156 1.58 -2.43 -10.53
CA PRO A 156 2.63 -2.72 -9.56
C PRO A 156 3.71 -1.63 -9.46
N LYS A 157 4.03 -0.98 -10.58
CA LYS A 157 4.97 0.14 -10.70
C LYS A 157 4.34 1.26 -11.51
N THR A 158 4.29 2.48 -10.97
CA THR A 158 3.70 3.64 -11.63
C THR A 158 4.63 4.84 -11.56
N TYR A 159 5.13 5.33 -12.69
CA TYR A 159 5.89 6.57 -12.72
C TYR A 159 4.98 7.79 -12.82
N LEU A 160 5.18 8.74 -11.93
CA LEU A 160 4.45 10.01 -11.87
C LEU A 160 5.30 11.15 -12.43
N SER A 161 5.18 11.40 -13.74
CA SER A 161 6.02 12.34 -14.48
C SER A 161 6.04 13.75 -13.89
N ARG A 162 4.88 14.27 -13.44
CA ARG A 162 4.78 15.62 -12.84
C ARG A 162 5.56 15.76 -11.52
N LYS A 163 5.71 14.68 -10.75
CA LYS A 163 6.41 14.67 -9.46
C LYS A 163 7.78 14.01 -9.53
N LYS A 164 8.09 13.37 -10.66
CA LYS A 164 9.33 12.60 -10.89
C LYS A 164 9.58 11.54 -9.81
N ILE A 165 8.52 10.92 -9.29
CA ILE A 165 8.58 9.83 -8.33
C ILE A 165 7.93 8.58 -8.90
N THR A 166 8.38 7.41 -8.45
CA THR A 166 7.79 6.12 -8.81
C THR A 166 7.03 5.55 -7.62
N VAL A 167 5.75 5.23 -7.79
CA VAL A 167 4.96 4.48 -6.80
C VAL A 167 5.13 3.00 -7.06
N ILE A 168 5.51 2.24 -6.03
CA ILE A 168 5.72 0.79 -6.11
C ILE A 168 4.82 0.05 -5.10
N ARG A 169 4.48 -1.21 -5.41
CA ARG A 169 3.60 -2.04 -4.58
C ARG A 169 4.19 -3.43 -4.37
N PRO A 170 5.15 -3.58 -3.46
CA PRO A 170 5.88 -4.84 -3.28
C PRO A 170 5.03 -6.01 -2.73
N LEU A 171 3.85 -5.72 -2.13
CA LEU A 171 2.99 -6.76 -1.53
C LEU A 171 2.02 -7.41 -2.52
N VAL A 172 2.07 -7.10 -3.81
CA VAL A 172 1.08 -7.57 -4.80
C VAL A 172 0.99 -9.09 -4.97
N PHE A 173 1.96 -9.85 -4.46
CA PHE A 173 1.94 -11.33 -4.42
C PHE A 173 1.65 -11.89 -3.03
N CYS A 174 1.45 -11.05 -2.03
CA CYS A 174 1.14 -11.46 -0.66
C CYS A 174 -0.39 -11.45 -0.46
N GLU A 175 -0.94 -12.54 0.04
CA GLU A 175 -2.36 -12.58 0.41
C GLU A 175 -2.60 -11.89 1.75
N GLU A 176 -3.74 -11.23 1.89
CA GLU A 176 -4.11 -10.50 3.14
C GLU A 176 -4.03 -11.39 4.38
N ARG A 177 -4.49 -12.66 4.27
CA ARG A 177 -4.44 -13.63 5.38
C ARG A 177 -3.01 -13.93 5.84
N GLU A 178 -2.05 -13.95 4.92
CA GLU A 178 -0.64 -14.21 5.23
C GLU A 178 -0.01 -13.00 5.92
N ILE A 179 -0.31 -11.79 5.43
CA ILE A 179 0.11 -10.53 6.06
C ILE A 179 -0.47 -10.43 7.47
N THR A 180 -1.76 -10.78 7.66
CA THR A 180 -2.41 -10.81 8.98
C THR A 180 -1.71 -11.78 9.92
N GLY A 181 -1.37 -12.97 9.45
CA GLY A 181 -0.61 -13.95 10.22
C GLY A 181 0.79 -13.45 10.60
N ALA A 182 1.50 -12.82 9.66
CA ALA A 182 2.81 -12.22 9.90
C ALA A 182 2.75 -11.06 10.91
N ALA A 183 1.77 -10.16 10.75
CA ALA A 183 1.57 -9.03 11.67
C ALA A 183 1.35 -9.48 13.12
N ARG A 184 0.60 -10.57 13.33
CA ARG A 184 0.41 -11.17 14.65
C ARG A 184 1.69 -11.77 15.21
N ARG A 185 2.43 -12.55 14.40
CA ARG A 185 3.69 -13.19 14.84
C ARG A 185 4.76 -12.15 15.20
N LEU A 186 4.82 -11.05 14.45
CA LEU A 186 5.77 -9.97 14.67
C LEU A 186 5.28 -8.96 15.73
N ALA A 187 4.09 -9.18 16.33
CA ALA A 187 3.47 -8.26 17.28
C ALA A 187 3.49 -6.79 16.79
N LEU A 188 3.18 -6.57 15.49
CA LEU A 188 3.25 -5.23 14.91
C LEU A 188 2.31 -4.25 15.63
N PRO A 189 2.77 -3.01 15.90
CA PRO A 189 2.00 -2.02 16.64
C PRO A 189 0.92 -1.38 15.77
N ILE A 190 -0.18 -2.12 15.54
CA ILE A 190 -1.28 -1.66 14.71
C ILE A 190 -2.05 -0.57 15.44
N VAL A 191 -2.08 0.63 14.85
CA VAL A 191 -2.86 1.77 15.34
C VAL A 191 -4.27 1.70 14.78
N LYS A 192 -5.27 1.75 15.65
CA LYS A 192 -6.68 1.82 15.23
C LYS A 192 -6.93 3.15 14.52
N SER A 193 -7.62 3.08 13.40
CA SER A 193 -8.04 4.29 12.68
C SER A 193 -9.03 5.10 13.51
N ALA A 194 -8.76 6.39 13.69
CA ALA A 194 -9.73 7.33 14.27
C ALA A 194 -10.69 7.89 13.19
N CYS A 195 -10.72 7.30 11.98
CA CYS A 195 -11.54 7.77 10.87
C CYS A 195 -13.03 7.57 11.16
N PRO A 196 -13.88 8.62 11.08
CA PRO A 196 -15.32 8.48 11.31
C PRO A 196 -16.04 7.58 10.28
N ALA A 197 -15.47 7.41 9.08
CA ALA A 197 -16.02 6.60 7.98
C ALA A 197 -15.40 5.18 7.90
N ASP A 198 -14.74 4.69 8.96
CA ASP A 198 -14.10 3.38 8.93
C ASP A 198 -15.15 2.25 8.86
N GLY A 199 -14.94 1.30 7.94
CA GLY A 199 -15.70 0.04 7.85
C GLY A 199 -16.88 0.00 6.89
N VAL A 200 -17.35 1.13 6.29
CA VAL A 200 -18.45 1.13 5.31
C VAL A 200 -17.94 1.57 3.94
N THR A 201 -17.57 0.61 3.09
CA THR A 201 -17.02 0.94 1.77
C THR A 201 -17.42 -0.09 0.70
N ALA A 202 -17.61 0.35 -0.55
CA ALA A 202 -17.82 -0.50 -1.72
C ALA A 202 -16.72 -1.58 -1.89
N ARG A 203 -15.53 -1.34 -1.32
CA ARG A 203 -14.44 -2.33 -1.28
C ARG A 203 -14.81 -3.54 -0.41
N LYS A 204 -15.48 -3.33 0.72
CA LYS A 204 -15.92 -4.42 1.60
C LYS A 204 -16.96 -5.30 0.90
N ASP A 205 -17.95 -4.67 0.25
CA ASP A 205 -18.99 -5.40 -0.50
C ASP A 205 -18.37 -6.23 -1.64
N THR A 206 -17.40 -5.64 -2.35
CA THR A 206 -16.66 -6.36 -3.40
C THR A 206 -15.84 -7.50 -2.81
N ALA A 207 -15.19 -7.31 -1.68
CA ALA A 207 -14.42 -8.37 -1.02
C ALA A 207 -15.33 -9.56 -0.63
N ASP A 208 -16.52 -9.28 -0.09
CA ASP A 208 -17.48 -10.33 0.29
C ASP A 208 -18.04 -11.04 -0.94
N LEU A 209 -18.32 -10.32 -2.03
CA LEU A 209 -18.72 -10.92 -3.31
C LEU A 209 -17.61 -11.82 -3.88
N VAL A 210 -16.36 -11.37 -3.88
CA VAL A 210 -15.21 -12.18 -4.33
C VAL A 210 -15.08 -13.46 -3.52
N LYS A 211 -15.29 -13.40 -2.18
CA LYS A 211 -15.29 -14.60 -1.32
C LYS A 211 -16.42 -15.57 -1.68
N GLN A 212 -17.61 -15.07 -2.03
CA GLN A 212 -18.73 -15.91 -2.48
C GLN A 212 -18.42 -16.57 -3.83
N LEU A 213 -17.90 -15.81 -4.78
CA LEU A 213 -17.48 -16.33 -6.08
C LEU A 213 -16.35 -17.35 -5.96
N GLU A 214 -15.40 -17.17 -5.05
CA GLU A 214 -14.30 -18.11 -4.81
C GLU A 214 -14.81 -19.49 -4.35
N LYS A 215 -15.96 -19.57 -3.64
CA LYS A 215 -16.59 -20.84 -3.27
C LYS A 215 -17.16 -21.59 -4.49
N GLN A 216 -17.66 -20.86 -5.49
CA GLN A 216 -18.20 -21.43 -6.72
C GLN A 216 -17.12 -21.72 -7.76
N PHE A 217 -16.11 -20.89 -7.82
CA PHE A 217 -15.01 -20.95 -8.79
C PHE A 217 -13.66 -21.04 -8.06
N PRO A 218 -13.21 -22.23 -7.65
CA PRO A 218 -11.95 -22.40 -6.93
C PRO A 218 -10.77 -21.76 -7.65
N HIS A 219 -9.91 -21.09 -6.89
CA HIS A 219 -8.76 -20.32 -7.39
C HIS A 219 -9.12 -19.10 -8.26
N LEU A 220 -10.33 -18.56 -8.12
CA LEU A 220 -10.79 -17.39 -8.87
C LEU A 220 -9.80 -16.23 -8.78
N ARG A 221 -9.37 -15.87 -7.56
CA ARG A 221 -8.45 -14.76 -7.34
C ARG A 221 -7.13 -14.95 -8.08
N THR A 222 -6.56 -16.14 -8.02
CA THR A 222 -5.33 -16.50 -8.75
C THR A 222 -5.53 -16.46 -10.27
N LYS A 223 -6.69 -16.93 -10.75
CA LYS A 223 -7.04 -16.88 -12.17
C LYS A 223 -7.19 -15.45 -12.68
N VAL A 224 -7.81 -14.57 -11.88
CA VAL A 224 -7.93 -13.12 -12.18
C VAL A 224 -6.56 -12.46 -12.28
N LEU A 225 -5.69 -12.65 -11.27
CA LEU A 225 -4.33 -12.13 -11.32
C LEU A 225 -3.57 -12.65 -12.55
N GLY A 226 -3.63 -13.96 -12.82
CA GLY A 226 -2.98 -14.55 -13.97
C GLY A 226 -3.55 -14.03 -15.31
N ALA A 227 -4.84 -13.71 -15.38
CA ALA A 227 -5.43 -13.06 -16.57
C ALA A 227 -4.86 -11.64 -16.76
N MET A 228 -4.83 -10.83 -15.70
CA MET A 228 -4.23 -9.49 -15.76
C MET A 228 -2.75 -9.53 -16.22
N GLN A 229 -1.99 -10.52 -15.74
CA GLN A 229 -0.59 -10.71 -16.14
C GLN A 229 -0.44 -11.08 -17.61
N ARG A 230 -1.24 -12.03 -18.11
CA ARG A 230 -1.16 -12.50 -19.50
C ARG A 230 -1.50 -11.43 -20.53
N VAL A 231 -2.44 -10.53 -20.21
CA VAL A 231 -2.82 -9.44 -21.12
C VAL A 231 -2.04 -8.14 -20.85
N ASN A 232 -1.07 -8.18 -19.93
CA ASN A 232 -0.31 -7.02 -19.48
C ASN A 232 -1.21 -5.85 -19.07
N LEU A 233 -2.30 -6.13 -18.37
CA LEU A 233 -3.24 -5.12 -17.92
C LEU A 233 -2.54 -4.13 -16.99
N ASP A 234 -2.50 -2.85 -17.35
CA ASP A 234 -1.93 -1.78 -16.50
C ASP A 234 -0.50 -2.10 -15.95
N GLY A 235 0.34 -2.79 -16.73
CA GLY A 235 1.72 -3.13 -16.35
C GLY A 235 1.85 -4.35 -15.43
N TRP A 236 0.86 -5.24 -15.39
CA TRP A 236 0.92 -6.50 -14.65
C TRP A 236 1.64 -7.63 -15.40
N GLY A 237 1.92 -7.47 -16.69
CA GLY A 237 2.69 -8.44 -17.48
C GLY A 237 4.17 -8.47 -17.10
N ASP A 238 4.93 -9.29 -17.84
CA ASP A 238 6.38 -9.34 -17.68
C ASP A 238 7.03 -8.05 -18.23
N THR A 239 8.01 -7.54 -17.51
CA THR A 239 8.75 -6.33 -17.92
C THR A 239 9.83 -6.62 -18.96
N THR A 240 9.92 -7.88 -19.40
CA THR A 240 10.90 -8.37 -20.39
C THR A 240 10.23 -8.62 -21.74
N SER A 241 9.72 -7.57 -22.37
CA SER A 241 9.35 -7.60 -23.81
C SER A 241 9.78 -6.31 -24.48
#